data_3511e8389764f8838829b31376f75ac6
#
_entry.id   3511e8389764f8838829b31376f75ac6
#
_cell.length_a   1.000
_cell.length_b   1.000
_cell.length_c   1.000
_cell.angle_alpha   90.00
_cell.angle_beta   90.00
_cell.angle_gamma   90.00
#
_symmetry.space_group_name_H-M   'P 1'
#
loop_
_entity.id
_entity.type
_entity.pdbx_description
1 polymer ?
#
loop_
_entity_poly.entity_id
_entity_poly.type
_entity_poly.pdbx_seq_one_letter_code
_entity_poly.pdbx_strand_id
1 'polypeptide(L)'
;EGGHFLAARACGVRVTEYFLGLPCRFNLSHTSKRIGTKFGITPILLGGYAMICGMDPMSSPMAPAVLTFVHRRGTATLGDIARELDCSEDEALEACLQLMEWGSIAPARDTASEDSNLDDSYPSAFAAVSRDAAGATIFDGRRFDRAHATREGEPWQPPMDENAFFELEKSRTYIGKGFWPRAFMLVAGILVNLITGLLLLMSIYSLVGVEVTVSDGTATGTGTAPHCRIIPR
;
A
#
# COMPACT_ATOMS: atom_id res chain seq x y z
N GLU A 1 -5.82 6.59 6.87
CA GLU A 1 -5.15 5.79 5.83
C GLU A 1 -4.65 6.65 4.67
N GLY A 2 -5.39 7.69 4.23
CA GLY A 2 -4.97 8.56 3.14
C GLY A 2 -3.63 9.26 3.37
N GLY A 3 -3.35 9.66 4.61
CA GLY A 3 -2.06 10.25 5.00
C GLY A 3 -0.90 9.29 4.82
N HIS A 4 -1.04 8.04 5.27
CA HIS A 4 -0.05 6.99 5.10
C HIS A 4 0.22 6.68 3.63
N PHE A 5 -0.85 6.54 2.83
CA PHE A 5 -0.76 6.33 1.39
C PHE A 5 0.02 7.45 0.68
N LEU A 6 -0.35 8.71 0.92
CA LEU A 6 0.29 9.86 0.28
C LEU A 6 1.76 10.00 0.69
N ALA A 7 2.06 9.81 1.97
CA ALA A 7 3.43 9.86 2.49
C ALA A 7 4.31 8.75 1.92
N ALA A 8 3.81 7.51 1.85
CA ALA A 8 4.53 6.39 1.25
C ALA A 8 4.85 6.67 -0.22
N ARG A 9 3.87 7.14 -0.98
CA ARG A 9 4.07 7.52 -2.39
C ARG A 9 5.04 8.69 -2.57
N ALA A 10 4.98 9.70 -1.70
CA ALA A 10 5.92 10.83 -1.72
C ALA A 10 7.36 10.41 -1.41
N CYS A 11 7.54 9.43 -0.51
CA CYS A 11 8.82 8.83 -0.20
C CYS A 11 9.30 7.81 -1.25
N GLY A 12 8.55 7.57 -2.32
CA GLY A 12 8.89 6.60 -3.36
C GLY A 12 8.79 5.15 -2.88
N VAL A 13 7.89 4.87 -1.94
CA VAL A 13 7.53 3.53 -1.49
C VAL A 13 6.30 3.07 -2.27
N ARG A 14 6.30 1.80 -2.68
CA ARG A 14 5.17 1.17 -3.36
C ARG A 14 4.02 0.95 -2.40
N VAL A 15 2.81 1.14 -2.90
CA VAL A 15 1.57 0.79 -2.20
C VAL A 15 0.74 -0.07 -3.15
N THR A 16 0.52 -1.31 -2.78
CA THR A 16 -0.19 -2.28 -3.63
C THR A 16 -1.69 -2.13 -3.52
N GLU A 17 -2.21 -1.91 -2.32
CA GLU A 17 -3.64 -1.77 -2.08
C GLU A 17 -3.97 -0.57 -1.20
N TYR A 18 -5.11 0.03 -1.48
CA TYR A 18 -5.71 1.09 -0.66
C TYR A 18 -7.22 0.88 -0.59
N PHE A 19 -7.73 0.58 0.58
CA PHE A 19 -9.14 0.31 0.78
C PHE A 19 -9.75 1.21 1.84
N LEU A 20 -10.98 1.65 1.57
CA LEU A 20 -11.86 2.30 2.53
C LEU A 20 -12.84 1.25 3.06
N GLY A 21 -12.82 1.03 4.37
CA GLY A 21 -13.57 0.00 5.06
C GLY A 21 -12.74 -1.22 5.44
N LEU A 22 -13.31 -2.07 6.29
CA LEU A 22 -12.67 -3.30 6.75
C LEU A 22 -12.66 -4.36 5.64
N PRO A 23 -11.64 -5.23 5.58
CA PRO A 23 -11.59 -6.32 4.61
C PRO A 23 -12.83 -7.19 4.71
N CYS A 24 -13.55 -7.35 3.61
CA CYS A 24 -14.68 -8.27 3.53
C CYS A 24 -14.77 -8.89 2.13
N ARG A 25 -15.54 -9.99 2.02
CA ARG A 25 -15.71 -10.75 0.78
C ARG A 25 -16.32 -9.90 -0.35
N PHE A 26 -17.21 -8.97 0.02
CA PHE A 26 -17.84 -8.06 -0.92
C PHE A 26 -17.07 -6.75 -0.96
N ASN A 27 -16.38 -6.48 -2.06
CA ASN A 27 -15.68 -5.23 -2.27
C ASN A 27 -15.87 -4.74 -3.70
N LEU A 28 -15.92 -3.42 -3.87
CA LEU A 28 -15.82 -2.76 -5.16
C LEU A 28 -14.40 -2.23 -5.30
N SER A 29 -13.64 -2.77 -6.24
CA SER A 29 -12.24 -2.39 -6.41
C SER A 29 -11.87 -2.10 -7.85
N HIS A 30 -10.91 -1.19 -8.03
CA HIS A 30 -10.35 -0.82 -9.32
C HIS A 30 -8.84 -0.64 -9.20
N THR A 31 -8.09 -1.29 -10.08
CA THR A 31 -6.64 -1.12 -10.13
C THR A 31 -6.29 0.06 -11.03
N SER A 32 -5.59 1.03 -10.46
CA SER A 32 -5.14 2.20 -11.19
C SER A 32 -4.11 1.85 -12.25
N LYS A 33 -4.43 2.10 -13.51
CA LYS A 33 -3.48 1.92 -14.62
C LYS A 33 -2.27 2.85 -14.53
N ARG A 34 -2.33 3.92 -13.72
CA ARG A 34 -1.22 4.90 -13.59
C ARG A 34 -0.17 4.51 -12.57
N ILE A 35 -0.57 3.93 -11.45
CA ILE A 35 0.30 3.70 -10.29
C ILE A 35 0.25 2.27 -9.77
N GLY A 36 -0.50 1.40 -10.42
CA GLY A 36 -0.61 -0.02 -10.06
C GLY A 36 -1.41 -0.31 -8.79
N THR A 37 -1.64 0.69 -7.95
CA THR A 37 -2.37 0.51 -6.69
C THR A 37 -3.82 0.12 -6.95
N LYS A 38 -4.29 -0.90 -6.27
CA LYS A 38 -5.68 -1.32 -6.24
C LYS A 38 -6.43 -0.50 -5.21
N PHE A 39 -7.36 0.33 -5.67
CA PHE A 39 -8.26 1.11 -4.82
C PHE A 39 -9.57 0.37 -4.65
N GLY A 40 -10.07 0.30 -3.44
CA GLY A 40 -11.35 -0.35 -3.18
C GLY A 40 -12.12 0.28 -2.05
N ILE A 41 -13.40 -0.06 -2.02
CA ILE A 41 -14.34 0.28 -0.96
C ILE A 41 -15.10 -0.98 -0.55
N THR A 42 -15.33 -1.13 0.75
CA THR A 42 -16.10 -2.24 1.31
C THR A 42 -17.32 -1.69 2.04
N PRO A 43 -18.38 -2.50 2.20
CA PRO A 43 -19.61 -2.05 2.88
C PRO A 43 -19.42 -1.67 4.34
N ILE A 44 -18.38 -2.21 4.99
CA ILE A 44 -18.09 -1.96 6.40
C ILE A 44 -17.11 -0.80 6.51
N LEU A 45 -17.63 0.43 6.53
CA LEU A 45 -16.85 1.68 6.53
C LEU A 45 -16.25 2.03 7.92
N LEU A 46 -15.93 1.05 8.74
CA LEU A 46 -15.27 1.23 10.03
C LEU A 46 -13.75 1.18 9.87
N GLY A 47 -13.17 2.23 9.26
CA GLY A 47 -11.73 2.30 9.02
C GLY A 47 -11.32 2.10 7.57
N GLY A 48 -10.13 1.59 7.35
CA GLY A 48 -9.53 1.29 6.05
C GLY A 48 -8.14 0.74 6.21
N TYR A 49 -7.47 0.43 5.11
CA TYR A 49 -6.06 0.04 5.13
C TYR A 49 -5.32 0.50 3.87
N ALA A 50 -4.02 0.67 4.01
CA ALA A 50 -3.09 0.89 2.92
C ALA A 50 -1.96 -0.14 3.03
N MET A 51 -1.82 -1.00 2.04
CA MET A 51 -0.77 -2.02 2.00
C MET A 51 0.50 -1.41 1.43
N ILE A 52 1.37 -0.96 2.34
CA ILE A 52 2.66 -0.34 2.02
C ILE A 52 3.71 -1.44 1.97
N CYS A 53 4.39 -1.58 0.84
CA CYS A 53 5.37 -2.65 0.62
C CYS A 53 6.55 -2.58 1.59
N GLY A 54 6.93 -3.71 2.16
CA GLY A 54 8.06 -3.87 3.07
C GLY A 54 7.80 -3.35 4.47
N MET A 55 6.57 -3.35 4.95
CA MET A 55 6.27 -3.10 6.37
C MET A 55 6.43 -4.34 7.23
N ASP A 56 6.27 -5.51 6.66
CA ASP A 56 6.58 -6.76 7.35
C ASP A 56 8.10 -6.95 7.42
N PRO A 57 8.67 -7.27 8.60
CA PRO A 57 10.11 -7.45 8.79
C PRO A 57 10.66 -8.77 8.20
N MET A 58 9.92 -9.47 7.37
CA MET A 58 10.38 -10.69 6.69
C MET A 58 11.66 -10.42 5.91
N SER A 59 12.68 -11.26 6.07
CA SER A 59 13.96 -11.16 5.38
C SER A 59 14.51 -12.55 5.09
N SER A 60 14.18 -13.06 3.92
CA SER A 60 14.73 -14.33 3.44
C SER A 60 16.07 -14.12 2.73
N PRO A 61 17.11 -14.89 3.09
CA PRO A 61 18.40 -14.84 2.39
C PRO A 61 18.31 -15.31 0.93
N MET A 62 17.28 -16.08 0.59
CA MET A 62 17.05 -16.59 -0.78
C MET A 62 16.35 -15.56 -1.68
N ALA A 63 15.81 -14.46 -1.12
CA ALA A 63 15.02 -13.49 -1.88
C ALA A 63 15.75 -12.90 -3.11
N PRO A 64 17.06 -12.56 -3.08
CA PRO A 64 17.76 -12.08 -4.28
C PRO A 64 17.78 -13.10 -5.42
N ALA A 65 18.12 -14.35 -5.11
CA ALA A 65 18.18 -15.44 -6.07
C ALA A 65 16.80 -15.77 -6.66
N VAL A 66 15.78 -15.88 -5.80
CA VAL A 66 14.38 -16.12 -6.21
C VAL A 66 13.88 -14.99 -7.11
N LEU A 67 14.13 -13.72 -6.75
CA LEU A 67 13.74 -12.56 -7.55
C LEU A 67 14.31 -12.63 -8.96
N THR A 68 15.60 -12.90 -9.07
CA THR A 68 16.29 -12.97 -10.35
C THR A 68 15.82 -14.18 -11.17
N PHE A 69 15.65 -15.33 -10.53
CA PHE A 69 15.20 -16.56 -11.18
C PHE A 69 13.80 -16.42 -11.77
N VAL A 70 12.83 -15.92 -10.97
CA VAL A 70 11.45 -15.72 -11.43
C VAL A 70 11.39 -14.74 -12.60
N HIS A 71 12.17 -13.64 -12.56
CA HIS A 71 12.17 -12.68 -13.67
C HIS A 71 12.81 -13.22 -14.95
N ARG A 72 13.89 -13.97 -14.84
CA ARG A 72 14.54 -14.59 -16.03
C ARG A 72 13.65 -15.64 -16.69
N ARG A 73 12.89 -16.39 -15.90
CA ARG A 73 12.01 -17.44 -16.39
C ARG A 73 10.62 -16.94 -16.82
N GLY A 74 10.19 -15.83 -16.24
CA GLY A 74 8.86 -15.25 -16.43
C GLY A 74 7.84 -15.83 -15.45
N THR A 75 7.70 -17.16 -15.41
CA THR A 75 6.85 -17.90 -14.46
C THR A 75 7.62 -19.07 -13.89
N ALA A 76 7.42 -19.38 -12.61
CA ALA A 76 8.03 -20.50 -11.93
C ALA A 76 7.10 -21.07 -10.86
N THR A 77 7.09 -22.40 -10.73
CA THR A 77 6.44 -23.07 -9.61
C THR A 77 7.36 -23.10 -8.39
N LEU A 78 6.78 -23.27 -7.21
CA LEU A 78 7.55 -23.36 -5.97
C LEU A 78 8.58 -24.49 -6.03
N GLY A 79 8.18 -25.67 -6.54
CA GLY A 79 9.09 -26.79 -6.72
C GLY A 79 10.21 -26.57 -7.76
N ASP A 80 9.96 -25.74 -8.81
CA ASP A 80 11.02 -25.35 -9.75
C ASP A 80 12.05 -24.44 -9.08
N ILE A 81 11.60 -23.48 -8.27
CA ILE A 81 12.46 -22.56 -7.52
C ILE A 81 13.33 -23.36 -6.54
N ALA A 82 12.70 -24.21 -5.72
CA ALA A 82 13.39 -25.01 -4.73
C ALA A 82 14.48 -25.90 -5.35
N ARG A 83 14.16 -26.56 -6.48
CA ARG A 83 15.09 -27.45 -7.18
C ARG A 83 16.27 -26.70 -7.83
N GLU A 84 16.01 -25.55 -8.45
CA GLU A 84 17.05 -24.79 -9.16
C GLU A 84 18.00 -24.07 -8.21
N LEU A 85 17.48 -23.60 -7.09
CA LEU A 85 18.25 -22.85 -6.09
C LEU A 85 18.80 -23.74 -4.96
N ASP A 86 18.58 -25.06 -5.05
CA ASP A 86 19.02 -26.06 -4.04
C ASP A 86 18.61 -25.67 -2.61
N CYS A 87 17.35 -25.29 -2.44
CA CYS A 87 16.76 -24.90 -1.16
C CYS A 87 15.48 -25.69 -0.87
N SER A 88 15.00 -25.62 0.36
CA SER A 88 13.71 -26.21 0.72
C SER A 88 12.53 -25.44 0.10
N GLU A 89 11.40 -26.11 -0.08
CA GLU A 89 10.17 -25.42 -0.54
C GLU A 89 9.70 -24.36 0.44
N ASP A 90 9.92 -24.54 1.74
CA ASP A 90 9.58 -23.57 2.78
C ASP A 90 10.43 -22.30 2.66
N GLU A 91 11.74 -22.41 2.42
CA GLU A 91 12.64 -21.27 2.20
C GLU A 91 12.30 -20.53 0.90
N ALA A 92 11.99 -21.27 -0.15
CA ALA A 92 11.53 -20.71 -1.41
C ALA A 92 10.19 -19.97 -1.25
N LEU A 93 9.25 -20.54 -0.49
CA LEU A 93 7.96 -19.91 -0.20
C LEU A 93 8.11 -18.63 0.60
N GLU A 94 8.94 -18.64 1.66
CA GLU A 94 9.22 -17.44 2.46
C GLU A 94 9.77 -16.29 1.58
N ALA A 95 10.74 -16.61 0.72
CA ALA A 95 11.29 -15.64 -0.23
C ALA A 95 10.25 -15.13 -1.22
N CYS A 96 9.39 -16.00 -1.75
CA CYS A 96 8.31 -15.63 -2.65
C CYS A 96 7.27 -14.73 -1.96
N LEU A 97 6.86 -15.06 -0.73
CA LEU A 97 5.92 -14.25 0.03
C LEU A 97 6.47 -12.85 0.33
N GLN A 98 7.75 -12.75 0.72
CA GLN A 98 8.42 -11.47 0.89
C GLN A 98 8.42 -10.64 -0.40
N LEU A 99 8.79 -11.24 -1.53
CA LEU A 99 8.84 -10.54 -2.82
C LEU A 99 7.45 -10.17 -3.35
N MET A 100 6.44 -10.97 -3.04
CA MET A 100 5.04 -10.69 -3.36
C MET A 100 4.51 -9.51 -2.54
N GLU A 101 4.83 -9.44 -1.25
CA GLU A 101 4.52 -8.30 -0.39
C GLU A 101 5.18 -7.01 -0.92
N TRP A 102 6.41 -7.09 -1.46
CA TRP A 102 7.08 -5.96 -2.10
C TRP A 102 6.48 -5.56 -3.46
N GLY A 103 5.55 -6.35 -3.99
CA GLY A 103 5.02 -6.17 -5.34
C GLY A 103 6.07 -6.39 -6.43
N SER A 104 7.10 -7.19 -6.14
CA SER A 104 8.20 -7.51 -7.05
C SER A 104 7.92 -8.74 -7.88
N ILE A 105 7.10 -9.66 -7.38
CA ILE A 105 6.50 -10.78 -8.12
C ILE A 105 5.00 -10.82 -7.83
N ALA A 106 4.26 -11.57 -8.65
CA ALA A 106 2.83 -11.78 -8.49
C ALA A 106 2.50 -13.28 -8.44
N PRO A 107 1.36 -13.69 -7.85
CA PRO A 107 0.90 -15.07 -8.01
C PRO A 107 0.59 -15.32 -9.48
N ALA A 108 1.06 -16.44 -10.03
CA ALA A 108 0.71 -16.83 -11.39
C ALA A 108 -0.79 -17.13 -11.45
N ARG A 109 -1.49 -16.54 -12.40
CA ARG A 109 -2.89 -16.87 -12.67
C ARG A 109 -2.92 -18.20 -13.42
N ASP A 110 -3.13 -19.28 -12.69
CA ASP A 110 -3.51 -20.53 -13.32
C ASP A 110 -4.87 -20.36 -13.98
N THR A 111 -4.92 -20.48 -15.29
CA THR A 111 -6.14 -20.41 -16.10
C THR A 111 -7.11 -21.58 -15.81
N ALA A 112 -6.80 -22.42 -14.83
CA ALA A 112 -7.52 -23.66 -14.53
C ALA A 112 -8.33 -23.67 -13.23
N SER A 113 -8.33 -22.59 -12.41
CA SER A 113 -9.08 -22.61 -11.16
C SER A 113 -9.79 -21.29 -10.88
N GLU A 114 -10.83 -20.99 -11.68
CA GLU A 114 -11.86 -20.00 -11.30
C GLU A 114 -12.74 -20.48 -10.14
N ASP A 115 -12.55 -21.68 -9.63
CA ASP A 115 -13.35 -22.35 -8.61
C ASP A 115 -12.59 -22.66 -7.30
N SER A 116 -11.49 -22.00 -6.99
CA SER A 116 -10.91 -22.16 -5.66
C SER A 116 -11.70 -21.35 -4.63
N ASN A 117 -12.75 -21.99 -4.11
CA ASN A 117 -13.25 -21.74 -2.76
C ASN A 117 -12.08 -21.55 -1.81
N LEU A 118 -12.04 -20.38 -1.15
CA LEU A 118 -11.49 -20.07 0.18
C LEU A 118 -10.76 -21.23 0.91
N ASP A 119 -9.78 -21.83 0.28
CA ASP A 119 -8.77 -22.59 0.98
C ASP A 119 -7.58 -21.65 1.19
N ASP A 120 -7.10 -21.52 2.43
CA ASP A 120 -5.95 -20.73 2.88
C ASP A 120 -4.61 -21.23 2.28
N SER A 121 -4.65 -21.68 1.04
CA SER A 121 -3.50 -22.27 0.35
C SER A 121 -2.68 -21.16 -0.30
N TYR A 122 -1.41 -21.10 0.05
CA TYR A 122 -0.44 -20.22 -0.59
C TYR A 122 -0.33 -20.52 -2.10
N PRO A 123 0.00 -19.50 -2.94
CA PRO A 123 0.20 -19.72 -4.37
C PRO A 123 1.27 -20.77 -4.64
N SER A 124 0.98 -21.73 -5.51
CA SER A 124 1.94 -22.77 -5.93
C SER A 124 2.87 -22.32 -7.06
N ALA A 125 2.52 -21.22 -7.74
CA ALA A 125 3.29 -20.67 -8.84
C ALA A 125 3.31 -19.13 -8.79
N PHE A 126 4.42 -18.56 -9.24
CA PHE A 126 4.71 -17.13 -9.21
C PHE A 126 5.10 -16.63 -10.59
N ALA A 127 4.75 -15.38 -10.88
CA ALA A 127 5.01 -14.73 -12.15
C ALA A 127 5.83 -13.44 -11.95
N ALA A 128 6.68 -13.13 -12.91
CA ALA A 128 7.37 -11.87 -12.99
C ALA A 128 6.37 -10.74 -13.23
N VAL A 129 6.48 -9.64 -12.48
CA VAL A 129 5.69 -8.45 -12.76
C VAL A 129 6.20 -7.74 -14.01
N SER A 130 5.30 -7.01 -14.69
CA SER A 130 5.65 -6.21 -15.86
C SER A 130 6.76 -5.19 -15.54
N ARG A 131 7.81 -5.15 -16.36
CA ARG A 131 8.97 -4.26 -16.21
C ARG A 131 9.34 -3.59 -17.52
N ASP A 132 9.80 -2.36 -17.45
CA ASP A 132 10.43 -1.67 -18.56
C ASP A 132 11.93 -1.98 -18.63
N ALA A 133 12.61 -1.41 -19.64
CA ALA A 133 14.05 -1.60 -19.85
C ALA A 133 14.91 -1.11 -18.68
N ALA A 134 14.42 -0.15 -17.89
CA ALA A 134 15.11 0.38 -16.71
C ALA A 134 14.79 -0.38 -15.42
N GLY A 135 13.93 -1.43 -15.49
CA GLY A 135 13.49 -2.21 -14.35
C GLY A 135 12.42 -1.52 -13.50
N ALA A 136 11.79 -0.46 -14.01
CA ALA A 136 10.63 0.12 -13.35
C ALA A 136 9.38 -0.75 -13.56
N THR A 137 8.45 -0.65 -12.63
CA THR A 137 7.15 -1.35 -12.66
C THR A 137 6.01 -0.34 -12.66
N ILE A 138 4.78 -0.81 -12.85
CA ILE A 138 3.59 0.03 -12.80
C ILE A 138 3.47 0.83 -11.49
N PHE A 139 4.00 0.30 -10.37
CA PHE A 139 4.00 0.99 -9.07
C PHE A 139 4.90 2.22 -9.02
N ASP A 140 5.87 2.34 -9.95
CA ASP A 140 6.77 3.50 -10.05
C ASP A 140 6.13 4.70 -10.77
N GLY A 141 4.89 4.52 -11.23
CA GLY A 141 4.04 5.58 -11.76
C GLY A 141 4.56 6.18 -13.06
N ARG A 142 4.96 7.48 -13.04
CA ARG A 142 5.41 8.19 -14.25
C ARG A 142 6.75 7.71 -14.80
N ARG A 143 7.54 7.01 -14.00
CA ARG A 143 8.84 6.48 -14.43
C ARG A 143 8.72 5.20 -15.25
N PHE A 144 7.58 4.55 -15.19
CA PHE A 144 7.32 3.30 -15.88
C PHE A 144 6.92 3.53 -17.34
N ASP A 145 7.75 3.06 -18.28
CA ASP A 145 7.45 3.08 -19.71
C ASP A 145 6.59 1.88 -20.12
N ARG A 146 5.29 2.11 -20.23
CA ARG A 146 4.32 1.08 -20.60
C ARG A 146 4.40 0.63 -22.05
N ALA A 147 4.94 1.46 -22.93
CA ALA A 147 4.99 1.14 -24.35
C ALA A 147 6.02 0.05 -24.64
N HIS A 148 7.07 -0.02 -23.84
CA HIS A 148 8.17 -0.96 -23.99
C HIS A 148 8.34 -1.90 -22.79
N ALA A 149 7.32 -2.03 -21.96
CA ALA A 149 7.34 -2.94 -20.81
C ALA A 149 6.95 -4.35 -21.23
N THR A 150 7.53 -5.33 -20.56
CA THR A 150 7.11 -6.75 -20.65
C THR A 150 5.70 -6.92 -20.11
N ARG A 151 5.04 -8.00 -20.48
CA ARG A 151 3.78 -8.41 -19.83
C ARG A 151 4.07 -9.17 -18.55
N GLU A 152 3.06 -9.25 -17.69
CA GLU A 152 3.11 -10.11 -16.52
C GLU A 152 3.34 -11.56 -16.95
N GLY A 153 4.31 -12.23 -16.32
CA GLY A 153 4.71 -13.61 -16.68
C GLY A 153 5.64 -13.73 -17.88
N GLU A 154 6.01 -12.64 -18.55
CA GLU A 154 7.04 -12.68 -19.59
C GLU A 154 8.45 -12.65 -18.99
N PRO A 155 9.40 -13.43 -19.55
CA PRO A 155 10.80 -13.37 -19.15
C PRO A 155 11.38 -11.96 -19.32
N TRP A 156 12.06 -11.50 -18.29
CA TRP A 156 12.79 -10.24 -18.33
C TRP A 156 14.18 -10.43 -17.73
N GLN A 157 15.21 -10.00 -18.45
CA GLN A 157 16.58 -10.09 -17.96
C GLN A 157 16.99 -8.78 -17.27
N PRO A 158 17.30 -8.83 -15.95
CA PRO A 158 17.82 -7.67 -15.25
C PRO A 158 19.08 -7.15 -15.93
N PRO A 159 19.18 -5.84 -16.22
CA PRO A 159 20.39 -5.24 -16.81
C PRO A 159 21.52 -5.08 -15.78
N MET A 160 21.36 -5.62 -14.60
CA MET A 160 22.26 -5.51 -13.45
C MET A 160 22.42 -6.88 -12.76
N ASP A 161 23.41 -6.99 -11.89
CA ASP A 161 23.61 -8.20 -11.09
C ASP A 161 22.50 -8.41 -10.05
N GLU A 162 22.41 -9.61 -9.53
CA GLU A 162 21.36 -10.07 -8.61
C GLU A 162 21.22 -9.19 -7.36
N ASN A 163 22.37 -8.87 -6.74
CA ASN A 163 22.36 -8.05 -5.53
C ASN A 163 21.93 -6.61 -5.82
N ALA A 164 22.39 -6.04 -6.92
CA ALA A 164 21.99 -4.68 -7.33
C ALA A 164 20.51 -4.62 -7.67
N PHE A 165 19.96 -5.68 -8.28
CA PHE A 165 18.55 -5.78 -8.58
C PHE A 165 17.70 -5.88 -7.29
N PHE A 166 18.15 -6.70 -6.35
CA PHE A 166 17.48 -6.83 -5.07
C PHE A 166 17.51 -5.52 -4.25
N GLU A 167 18.67 -4.83 -4.18
CA GLU A 167 18.77 -3.54 -3.50
C GLU A 167 17.94 -2.45 -4.19
N LEU A 168 17.80 -2.48 -5.51
CA LEU A 168 16.89 -1.61 -6.24
C LEU A 168 15.44 -1.82 -5.81
N GLU A 169 14.99 -3.08 -5.72
CA GLU A 169 13.64 -3.41 -5.26
C GLU A 169 13.43 -3.01 -3.81
N LYS A 170 14.37 -3.35 -2.93
CA LYS A 170 14.36 -2.97 -1.52
C LYS A 170 14.28 -1.46 -1.32
N SER A 171 14.95 -0.67 -2.15
CA SER A 171 14.90 0.79 -2.08
C SER A 171 13.50 1.38 -2.29
N ARG A 172 12.59 0.60 -2.87
CA ARG A 172 11.19 0.97 -3.15
C ARG A 172 10.22 0.48 -2.08
N THR A 173 10.73 -0.12 -1.02
CA THR A 173 9.98 -0.62 0.15
C THR A 173 10.19 0.27 1.37
N TYR A 174 9.34 0.10 2.38
CA TYR A 174 9.45 0.82 3.65
C TYR A 174 10.79 0.53 4.35
N ILE A 175 11.22 -0.75 4.43
CA ILE A 175 12.48 -1.14 5.06
C ILE A 175 13.71 -0.61 4.33
N GLY A 176 13.62 -0.38 3.03
CA GLY A 176 14.70 0.22 2.23
C GLY A 176 14.89 1.72 2.43
N LYS A 177 14.00 2.39 3.20
CA LYS A 177 14.13 3.82 3.48
C LYS A 177 14.90 4.09 4.78
N GLY A 178 15.53 5.25 4.84
CA GLY A 178 16.15 5.74 6.06
C GLY A 178 15.13 6.10 7.15
N PHE A 179 15.66 6.52 8.32
CA PHE A 179 14.84 6.84 9.49
C PHE A 179 13.77 7.92 9.23
N TRP A 180 14.14 9.05 8.65
CA TRP A 180 13.23 10.18 8.45
C TRP A 180 12.03 9.89 7.54
N PRO A 181 12.20 9.28 6.34
CA PRO A 181 11.07 8.86 5.53
C PRO A 181 10.15 7.88 6.24
N ARG A 182 10.68 6.93 7.01
CA ARG A 182 9.87 5.98 7.80
C ARG A 182 9.06 6.71 8.86
N ALA A 183 9.72 7.57 9.66
CA ALA A 183 9.04 8.38 10.67
C ALA A 183 7.94 9.25 10.05
N PHE A 184 8.22 9.88 8.91
CA PHE A 184 7.24 10.68 8.18
C PHE A 184 6.02 9.86 7.75
N MET A 185 6.23 8.66 7.19
CA MET A 185 5.13 7.78 6.80
C MET A 185 4.25 7.37 7.98
N LEU A 186 4.85 7.08 9.16
CA LEU A 186 4.10 6.70 10.35
C LEU A 186 3.30 7.88 10.95
N VAL A 187 3.88 9.09 10.95
CA VAL A 187 3.23 10.27 11.55
C VAL A 187 2.20 10.89 10.60
N ALA A 188 2.35 10.73 9.30
CA ALA A 188 1.49 11.38 8.30
C ALA A 188 0.00 11.05 8.47
N GLY A 189 -0.36 9.83 8.86
CA GLY A 189 -1.74 9.44 9.14
C GLY A 189 -2.33 10.24 10.31
N ILE A 190 -1.57 10.38 11.38
CA ILE A 190 -1.97 11.13 12.58
C ILE A 190 -2.13 12.61 12.24
N LEU A 191 -1.19 13.19 11.48
CA LEU A 191 -1.24 14.61 11.07
C LEU A 191 -2.47 14.89 10.20
N VAL A 192 -2.77 14.04 9.24
CA VAL A 192 -3.95 14.20 8.37
C VAL A 192 -5.23 14.12 9.21
N ASN A 193 -5.33 13.20 10.15
CA ASN A 193 -6.49 13.06 11.02
C ASN A 193 -6.65 14.31 11.91
N LEU A 194 -5.56 14.84 12.47
CA LEU A 194 -5.57 16.06 13.29
C LEU A 194 -6.02 17.27 12.46
N ILE A 195 -5.46 17.47 11.27
CA ILE A 195 -5.83 18.55 10.37
C ILE A 195 -7.30 18.45 9.96
N THR A 196 -7.74 17.23 9.58
CA THR A 196 -9.15 17.00 9.20
C THR A 196 -10.09 17.26 10.37
N GLY A 197 -9.75 16.82 11.58
CA GLY A 197 -10.53 17.07 12.78
C GLY A 197 -10.63 18.58 13.09
N LEU A 198 -9.52 19.32 12.96
CA LEU A 198 -9.52 20.77 13.15
C LEU A 198 -10.36 21.49 12.10
N LEU A 199 -10.26 21.09 10.83
CA LEU A 199 -11.07 21.67 9.74
C LEU A 199 -12.56 21.39 9.94
N LEU A 200 -12.94 20.19 10.37
CA LEU A 200 -14.32 19.86 10.70
C LEU A 200 -14.82 20.70 11.86
N LEU A 201 -14.02 20.84 12.92
CA LEU A 201 -14.37 21.66 14.07
C LEU A 201 -14.60 23.12 13.65
N MET A 202 -13.65 23.70 12.90
CA MET A 202 -13.79 25.06 12.37
C MET A 202 -15.03 25.20 11.47
N SER A 203 -15.32 24.21 10.64
CA SER A 203 -16.51 24.18 9.79
C SER A 203 -17.81 24.19 10.62
N ILE A 204 -17.88 23.39 11.68
CA ILE A 204 -19.04 23.35 12.58
C ILE A 204 -19.23 24.73 13.23
N TYR A 205 -18.17 25.32 13.78
CA TYR A 205 -18.25 26.64 14.39
C TYR A 205 -18.65 27.76 13.41
N SER A 206 -18.18 27.67 12.16
CA SER A 206 -18.48 28.65 11.13
C SER A 206 -19.88 28.53 10.54
N LEU A 207 -20.38 27.28 10.34
CA LEU A 207 -21.66 27.04 9.65
C LEU A 207 -22.83 26.94 10.62
N VAL A 208 -22.63 26.30 11.79
CA VAL A 208 -23.71 26.05 12.75
C VAL A 208 -23.80 27.15 13.81
N GLY A 209 -22.64 27.77 14.13
CA GLY A 209 -22.51 28.70 15.25
C GLY A 209 -22.50 27.98 16.61
N VAL A 210 -22.02 28.66 17.64
CA VAL A 210 -22.03 28.16 19.03
C VAL A 210 -22.75 29.16 19.89
N GLU A 211 -23.75 28.71 20.62
CA GLU A 211 -24.37 29.55 21.67
C GLU A 211 -23.41 29.60 22.87
N VAL A 212 -22.78 30.75 23.06
CA VAL A 212 -21.96 31.01 24.25
C VAL A 212 -22.83 31.72 25.29
N THR A 213 -23.17 31.01 26.36
CA THR A 213 -23.76 31.63 27.54
C THR A 213 -22.65 32.32 28.33
N VAL A 214 -22.54 33.63 28.23
CA VAL A 214 -21.68 34.42 29.11
C VAL A 214 -22.40 34.58 30.45
N SER A 215 -21.91 33.90 31.48
CA SER A 215 -22.34 34.14 32.86
C SER A 215 -21.61 35.37 33.37
N ASP A 216 -22.29 36.52 33.39
CA ASP A 216 -21.83 37.69 34.09
C ASP A 216 -21.88 37.44 35.60
N GLY A 217 -20.74 37.33 36.23
CA GLY A 217 -20.57 37.04 37.65
C GLY A 217 -20.99 38.16 38.62
N THR A 218 -21.80 39.14 38.19
CA THR A 218 -22.31 40.21 39.01
C THR A 218 -23.76 40.55 38.64
N ALA A 219 -24.72 39.72 39.05
CA ALA A 219 -26.09 40.19 39.14
C ALA A 219 -26.91 39.33 40.12
N THR A 220 -27.03 39.76 41.31
CA THR A 220 -28.24 39.61 42.11
C THR A 220 -29.37 40.38 41.41
N GLY A 221 -30.05 39.73 40.49
CA GLY A 221 -31.20 40.30 39.79
C GLY A 221 -31.79 39.26 38.82
N THR A 222 -33.05 38.87 39.03
CA THR A 222 -33.88 38.05 38.15
C THR A 222 -34.03 38.78 36.79
N GLY A 223 -33.09 38.53 35.86
CA GLY A 223 -33.17 39.00 34.49
C GLY A 223 -32.67 37.89 33.55
N THR A 224 -33.51 37.53 32.62
CA THR A 224 -33.17 36.61 31.52
C THR A 224 -31.96 37.16 30.77
N ALA A 225 -30.85 36.38 30.76
CA ALA A 225 -29.64 36.71 30.01
C ALA A 225 -29.93 36.81 28.50
N PRO A 226 -29.43 37.83 27.80
CA PRO A 226 -29.60 37.91 26.34
C PRO A 226 -28.78 36.83 25.65
N HIS A 227 -29.43 35.99 24.87
CA HIS A 227 -28.79 35.07 23.99
C HIS A 227 -28.06 35.83 22.86
N CYS A 228 -26.76 35.87 22.91
CA CYS A 228 -25.97 36.45 21.83
C CYS A 228 -25.76 35.41 20.73
N ARG A 229 -26.57 35.51 19.69
CA ARG A 229 -26.42 34.67 18.49
C ARG A 229 -25.46 35.39 17.54
N ILE A 230 -24.21 34.95 17.47
CA ILE A 230 -23.28 35.42 16.44
C ILE A 230 -23.62 34.71 15.13
N ILE A 231 -24.32 35.43 14.24
CA ILE A 231 -24.54 34.98 12.86
C ILE A 231 -23.36 35.54 12.06
N PRO A 232 -22.53 34.68 11.43
CA PRO A 232 -21.50 35.20 10.52
C PRO A 232 -22.18 35.83 9.30
N ARG A 233 -21.64 36.95 8.86
CA ARG A 233 -22.04 37.64 7.60
C ARG A 233 -21.39 37.00 6.42
#